data_2c55c368434895f0c7868337db9117ac
#
_entry.id   2c55c368434895f0c7868337db9117ac
#
_cell.length_a   1.000
_cell.length_b   1.000
_cell.length_c   1.000
_cell.angle_alpha   90.00
_cell.angle_beta   90.00
_cell.angle_gamma   90.00
#
_symmetry.space_group_name_H-M   'P 1'
#
loop_
_entity.id
_entity.type
_entity.pdbx_description
1 polymer ?
#
loop_
_entity_poly.entity_id
_entity_poly.type
_entity_poly.pdbx_seq_one_letter_code
_entity_poly.pdbx_strand_id
1 'polypeptide(L)'
;MDNVDDIVLCNNEISSIIEFTTPNTDGNTTYNWTNDNTSIGLSSSGNGDIPSFTGVNLNPISEVATITVTPTYENNGVVCIGDPQTFSISVLSEIGISGSTVDALDCNDPNSGNINITVTGGSGVYDFLWSNGAITEDLNNIGPGDYSVTVTDSEGCIAISETFNIFRQEDLTVQLDTEIVPFCENNLVTQENRITISGGLGPYTVNWSGGSVSINDNTFMTAYQNGLYNVLVTDQYGCQVSTDILIDFDELGEASFDYDSNGNIDCGVSIYNELSFFNTSSGDYTNVIWDFGDGSALVTGDVVTHQYLNSGAFTVTQTVEYNYGCVEVNTVEIEITDGYDIVLPNAFSPNGDGMNDTIRPVYALSLIHI
;
A
#
# COMPACT_ATOMS: atom_id res chain seq x y z
N MET A 1 -19.71 -62.36 45.28
CA MET A 1 -19.44 -60.95 45.05
C MET A 1 -20.26 -60.59 43.88
N ASP A 2 -20.86 -59.38 43.90
CA ASP A 2 -21.55 -58.84 42.74
C ASP A 2 -20.55 -58.48 41.66
N ASN A 3 -20.98 -58.47 40.40
CA ASN A 3 -20.11 -58.10 39.28
C ASN A 3 -19.74 -56.62 39.33
N VAL A 4 -18.52 -56.28 39.04
CA VAL A 4 -18.03 -54.90 38.83
C VAL A 4 -17.83 -54.72 37.34
N ASP A 5 -18.38 -53.66 36.80
CA ASP A 5 -18.21 -53.30 35.37
C ASP A 5 -16.79 -52.74 35.13
N ASP A 6 -16.33 -52.84 33.89
CA ASP A 6 -15.09 -52.22 33.46
C ASP A 6 -15.18 -50.68 33.59
N ILE A 7 -14.08 -50.07 33.99
CA ILE A 7 -13.98 -48.64 34.29
C ILE A 7 -13.02 -48.00 33.29
N VAL A 8 -13.46 -46.87 32.77
CA VAL A 8 -12.61 -45.99 31.92
C VAL A 8 -12.45 -44.66 32.61
N LEU A 9 -11.23 -44.20 32.71
CA LEU A 9 -10.86 -42.91 33.30
C LEU A 9 -10.10 -42.06 32.27
N CYS A 10 -10.31 -40.78 32.32
CA CYS A 10 -9.43 -39.84 31.63
C CYS A 10 -8.08 -39.72 32.35
N ASN A 11 -7.04 -39.35 31.66
CA ASN A 11 -5.77 -39.04 32.30
C ASN A 11 -5.97 -37.89 33.31
N ASN A 12 -5.41 -38.08 34.54
CA ASN A 12 -5.56 -37.20 35.70
C ASN A 12 -6.98 -37.11 36.29
N GLU A 13 -7.93 -37.93 35.87
CA GLU A 13 -9.24 -38.03 36.50
C GLU A 13 -9.12 -38.74 37.86
N ILE A 14 -9.94 -38.27 38.81
CA ILE A 14 -10.06 -38.90 40.12
C ILE A 14 -11.22 -39.92 40.05
N SER A 15 -10.92 -41.21 40.24
CA SER A 15 -11.96 -42.25 40.27
C SER A 15 -12.91 -42.08 41.45
N SER A 16 -14.13 -42.58 41.30
CA SER A 16 -14.99 -42.86 42.45
C SER A 16 -14.42 -44.02 43.27
N ILE A 17 -14.90 -44.20 44.51
CA ILE A 17 -14.62 -45.40 45.29
C ILE A 17 -15.29 -46.56 44.56
N ILE A 18 -14.56 -47.67 44.38
CA ILE A 18 -15.09 -48.91 43.79
C ILE A 18 -15.50 -49.83 44.93
N GLU A 19 -16.80 -49.89 45.19
CA GLU A 19 -17.36 -50.68 46.29
C GLU A 19 -17.60 -52.12 45.87
N PHE A 20 -17.23 -53.08 46.75
CA PHE A 20 -17.47 -54.47 46.55
C PHE A 20 -18.65 -54.95 47.43
N THR A 21 -19.67 -55.51 46.77
CA THR A 21 -20.90 -55.95 47.44
C THR A 21 -21.10 -57.46 47.28
N THR A 22 -21.92 -58.04 48.14
CA THR A 22 -22.29 -59.44 48.11
C THR A 22 -23.74 -59.62 48.58
N PRO A 23 -24.51 -60.57 48.03
CA PRO A 23 -25.82 -60.91 48.53
C PRO A 23 -25.79 -61.69 49.86
N ASN A 24 -24.62 -62.13 50.35
CA ASN A 24 -24.50 -62.84 51.60
C ASN A 24 -24.65 -61.91 52.80
N THR A 25 -25.63 -62.20 53.71
CA THR A 25 -26.02 -61.29 54.80
C THR A 25 -25.75 -61.90 56.20
N ASP A 26 -25.46 -63.23 56.30
CA ASP A 26 -25.40 -63.95 57.59
C ASP A 26 -24.01 -64.05 58.16
N GLY A 27 -22.98 -63.43 57.52
CA GLY A 27 -21.59 -63.47 57.97
C GLY A 27 -20.89 -62.17 57.51
N ASN A 28 -19.57 -62.18 57.61
CA ASN A 28 -18.70 -61.11 57.20
C ASN A 28 -17.93 -61.48 55.92
N THR A 29 -18.02 -60.65 54.90
CA THR A 29 -17.25 -60.83 53.67
C THR A 29 -16.18 -59.73 53.58
N THR A 30 -14.96 -60.14 53.37
CA THR A 30 -13.79 -59.29 53.14
C THR A 30 -13.30 -59.54 51.74
N TYR A 31 -12.74 -58.51 51.14
CA TYR A 31 -12.26 -58.52 49.74
C TYR A 31 -10.77 -58.21 49.72
N ASN A 32 -9.98 -59.04 49.02
CA ASN A 32 -8.57 -58.81 48.75
C ASN A 32 -8.44 -58.62 47.25
N TRP A 33 -7.83 -57.52 46.82
CA TRP A 33 -7.66 -57.24 45.40
C TRP A 33 -6.20 -57.07 45.02
N THR A 34 -5.89 -57.37 43.77
CA THR A 34 -4.59 -57.15 43.13
C THR A 34 -4.77 -56.43 41.82
N ASN A 35 -3.76 -55.64 41.52
CA ASN A 35 -3.67 -54.89 40.30
C ASN A 35 -2.40 -55.30 39.55
N ASP A 36 -2.51 -55.70 38.29
CA ASP A 36 -1.41 -56.17 37.45
C ASP A 36 -0.61 -55.04 36.78
N ASN A 37 -1.16 -53.84 36.75
CA ASN A 37 -0.51 -52.64 36.14
C ASN A 37 -0.62 -51.43 37.05
N THR A 38 0.42 -51.14 37.81
CA THR A 38 0.45 -49.99 38.73
C THR A 38 0.69 -48.63 38.01
N SER A 39 0.99 -48.62 36.72
CA SER A 39 1.23 -47.40 35.95
C SER A 39 -0.06 -46.54 35.85
N ILE A 40 -1.24 -47.15 36.02
CA ILE A 40 -2.54 -46.45 36.06
C ILE A 40 -2.74 -45.58 37.32
N GLY A 41 -1.81 -45.51 38.24
CA GLY A 41 -1.90 -44.73 39.48
C GLY A 41 -2.52 -45.46 40.66
N LEU A 42 -3.00 -46.71 40.49
CA LEU A 42 -3.52 -47.55 41.57
C LEU A 42 -2.43 -48.48 42.14
N SER A 43 -2.44 -48.64 43.46
CA SER A 43 -1.53 -49.60 44.18
C SER A 43 -1.63 -51.02 43.66
N SER A 44 -0.57 -51.88 43.83
CA SER A 44 -0.55 -53.22 43.32
C SER A 44 -1.51 -54.18 44.05
N SER A 45 -2.01 -53.84 45.24
CA SER A 45 -2.97 -54.64 46.02
C SER A 45 -3.60 -53.82 47.13
N GLY A 46 -4.72 -54.31 47.66
CA GLY A 46 -5.38 -53.74 48.82
C GLY A 46 -6.42 -54.66 49.41
N ASN A 47 -7.06 -54.20 50.50
CA ASN A 47 -8.12 -54.92 51.22
C ASN A 47 -9.36 -53.97 51.28
N GLY A 48 -10.56 -54.62 51.25
CA GLY A 48 -11.84 -53.87 51.18
C GLY A 48 -12.05 -53.19 49.84
N ASP A 49 -12.84 -52.13 49.79
CA ASP A 49 -13.12 -51.34 48.60
C ASP A 49 -11.83 -50.70 48.07
N ILE A 50 -11.84 -50.46 46.76
CA ILE A 50 -10.74 -49.66 46.16
C ILE A 50 -11.00 -48.19 46.46
N PRO A 51 -10.15 -47.49 47.20
CA PRO A 51 -10.32 -46.07 47.46
C PRO A 51 -10.18 -45.28 46.17
N SER A 52 -10.76 -44.06 46.13
CA SER A 52 -10.52 -43.15 45.03
C SER A 52 -9.03 -42.94 44.80
N PHE A 53 -8.62 -42.93 43.55
CA PHE A 53 -7.24 -42.71 43.12
C PHE A 53 -7.24 -41.81 41.85
N THR A 54 -6.13 -41.18 41.55
CA THR A 54 -5.96 -40.45 40.31
C THR A 54 -5.48 -41.40 39.23
N GLY A 55 -6.27 -41.49 38.13
CA GLY A 55 -5.84 -42.24 36.95
C GLY A 55 -4.67 -41.52 36.27
N VAL A 56 -3.57 -42.21 36.08
CA VAL A 56 -2.36 -41.67 35.45
C VAL A 56 -2.02 -42.50 34.23
N ASN A 57 -1.79 -41.82 33.12
CA ASN A 57 -1.25 -42.41 31.90
C ASN A 57 -0.27 -41.44 31.25
N LEU A 58 1.00 -41.82 31.26
CA LEU A 58 2.11 -41.05 30.66
C LEU A 58 2.48 -41.54 29.25
N ASN A 59 1.78 -42.56 28.76
CA ASN A 59 2.02 -43.16 27.45
C ASN A 59 1.05 -42.59 26.37
N PRO A 60 1.43 -42.61 25.11
CA PRO A 60 0.60 -42.12 24.03
C PRO A 60 -0.60 -43.03 23.67
N ILE A 61 -0.70 -44.17 24.33
CA ILE A 61 -1.81 -45.13 24.18
C ILE A 61 -2.45 -45.39 25.54
N SER A 62 -3.71 -45.83 25.53
CA SER A 62 -4.41 -46.18 26.79
C SER A 62 -3.70 -47.27 27.58
N GLU A 63 -3.59 -47.04 28.87
CA GLU A 63 -3.07 -48.03 29.83
C GLU A 63 -4.23 -48.83 30.43
N VAL A 64 -4.08 -50.14 30.47
CA VAL A 64 -5.11 -51.04 31.01
C VAL A 64 -4.52 -51.85 32.16
N ALA A 65 -5.28 -51.94 33.23
CA ALA A 65 -4.98 -52.80 34.38
C ALA A 65 -6.10 -53.81 34.58
N THR A 66 -5.74 -55.04 34.86
CA THR A 66 -6.68 -56.09 35.29
C THR A 66 -6.69 -56.15 36.82
N ILE A 67 -7.82 -55.87 37.40
CA ILE A 67 -8.06 -55.99 38.84
C ILE A 67 -8.64 -57.38 39.14
N THR A 68 -7.97 -58.10 39.98
CA THR A 68 -8.46 -59.40 40.44
C THR A 68 -8.88 -59.31 41.91
N VAL A 69 -10.14 -59.55 42.19
CA VAL A 69 -10.73 -59.47 43.54
C VAL A 69 -11.13 -60.85 44.04
N THR A 70 -10.61 -61.21 45.19
CA THR A 70 -10.90 -62.50 45.86
C THR A 70 -11.73 -62.25 47.12
N PRO A 71 -13.00 -62.62 47.16
CA PRO A 71 -13.84 -62.51 48.36
C PRO A 71 -13.52 -63.61 49.34
N THR A 72 -13.51 -63.30 50.63
CA THR A 72 -13.38 -64.24 51.71
C THR A 72 -14.54 -64.05 52.67
N TYR A 73 -15.37 -65.08 52.80
CA TYR A 73 -16.57 -65.07 53.66
C TYR A 73 -16.25 -65.83 54.96
N GLU A 74 -16.62 -65.22 56.10
CA GLU A 74 -16.52 -65.79 57.42
C GLU A 74 -17.85 -65.80 58.13
N ASN A 75 -18.29 -66.97 58.60
CA ASN A 75 -19.46 -67.14 59.44
C ASN A 75 -19.21 -68.18 60.54
N ASN A 76 -19.41 -67.80 61.83
CA ASN A 76 -19.22 -68.63 63.00
C ASN A 76 -17.88 -69.38 63.03
N GLY A 77 -16.81 -68.74 62.61
CA GLY A 77 -15.46 -69.28 62.58
C GLY A 77 -15.11 -70.20 61.39
N VAL A 78 -16.04 -70.36 60.47
CA VAL A 78 -15.82 -71.06 59.19
C VAL A 78 -15.42 -70.03 58.15
N VAL A 79 -14.28 -70.18 57.56
CA VAL A 79 -13.76 -69.29 56.50
C VAL A 79 -13.89 -69.97 55.12
N CYS A 80 -14.53 -69.33 54.16
CA CYS A 80 -14.68 -69.78 52.77
C CYS A 80 -14.07 -68.74 51.83
N ILE A 81 -13.14 -69.19 51.00
CA ILE A 81 -12.58 -68.30 49.91
C ILE A 81 -13.45 -68.51 48.68
N GLY A 82 -14.02 -67.42 48.13
CA GLY A 82 -14.77 -67.48 46.90
C GLY A 82 -13.90 -67.44 45.65
N ASP A 83 -14.50 -67.71 44.51
CA ASP A 83 -13.81 -67.63 43.22
C ASP A 83 -13.37 -66.20 42.94
N PRO A 84 -12.15 -65.95 42.48
CA PRO A 84 -11.69 -64.63 42.06
C PRO A 84 -12.51 -64.09 40.87
N GLN A 85 -12.84 -62.83 40.92
CA GLN A 85 -13.48 -62.08 39.79
C GLN A 85 -12.54 -61.04 39.29
N THR A 86 -12.61 -60.71 37.99
CA THR A 86 -11.79 -59.74 37.36
C THR A 86 -12.63 -58.66 36.63
N PHE A 87 -12.16 -57.45 36.64
CA PHE A 87 -12.60 -56.35 35.83
C PHE A 87 -11.41 -55.54 35.40
N SER A 88 -11.57 -54.71 34.36
CA SER A 88 -10.49 -53.82 33.86
C SER A 88 -10.70 -52.38 34.31
N ILE A 89 -9.57 -51.70 34.53
CA ILE A 89 -9.53 -50.26 34.64
C ILE A 89 -8.61 -49.75 33.52
N SER A 90 -9.19 -48.96 32.62
CA SER A 90 -8.47 -48.31 31.50
C SER A 90 -8.27 -46.84 31.83
N VAL A 91 -7.04 -46.33 31.73
CA VAL A 91 -6.77 -44.89 31.77
C VAL A 91 -6.36 -44.48 30.39
N LEU A 92 -7.17 -43.59 29.78
CA LEU A 92 -6.96 -43.10 28.44
C LEU A 92 -5.71 -42.21 28.38
N SER A 93 -5.06 -42.18 27.24
CA SER A 93 -3.96 -41.23 27.03
C SER A 93 -4.50 -39.79 26.97
N GLU A 94 -3.65 -38.83 27.27
CA GLU A 94 -4.01 -37.41 27.15
C GLU A 94 -4.40 -37.07 25.71
N ILE A 95 -5.46 -36.25 25.55
CA ILE A 95 -5.85 -35.74 24.25
C ILE A 95 -4.88 -34.65 23.87
N GLY A 96 -4.10 -34.87 22.81
CA GLY A 96 -3.23 -33.88 22.19
C GLY A 96 -3.84 -33.26 21.00
N ILE A 97 -3.78 -31.93 20.92
CA ILE A 97 -4.29 -31.13 19.77
C ILE A 97 -3.10 -30.38 19.16
N SER A 98 -2.86 -30.60 17.88
CA SER A 98 -1.87 -29.86 17.10
C SER A 98 -2.54 -29.34 15.83
N GLY A 99 -2.02 -28.25 15.25
CA GLY A 99 -2.63 -27.72 14.03
C GLY A 99 -1.73 -26.78 13.27
N SER A 100 -2.17 -26.43 12.06
CA SER A 100 -1.57 -25.45 11.19
C SER A 100 -2.63 -24.46 10.73
N THR A 101 -2.21 -23.22 10.49
CA THR A 101 -3.07 -22.11 10.03
C THR A 101 -2.69 -21.69 8.62
N VAL A 102 -3.68 -21.22 7.87
CA VAL A 102 -3.54 -20.46 6.64
C VAL A 102 -4.23 -19.13 6.87
N ASP A 103 -3.51 -18.02 6.69
CA ASP A 103 -4.02 -16.68 6.92
C ASP A 103 -5.04 -16.24 5.87
N ALA A 104 -5.91 -15.28 6.23
CA ALA A 104 -6.93 -14.71 5.36
C ALA A 104 -6.33 -13.59 4.50
N LEU A 105 -5.54 -13.95 3.47
CA LEU A 105 -4.76 -13.02 2.66
C LEU A 105 -5.42 -12.66 1.32
N ASP A 106 -6.55 -13.29 0.97
CA ASP A 106 -7.28 -12.95 -0.26
C ASP A 106 -8.12 -11.68 -0.05
N CYS A 107 -7.79 -10.63 -0.79
CA CYS A 107 -8.52 -9.36 -0.72
C CYS A 107 -9.95 -9.43 -1.28
N ASN A 108 -10.26 -10.42 -2.10
CA ASN A 108 -11.60 -10.64 -2.64
C ASN A 108 -12.46 -11.54 -1.72
N ASP A 109 -11.80 -12.28 -0.81
CA ASP A 109 -12.47 -13.13 0.17
C ASP A 109 -11.84 -12.90 1.57
N PRO A 110 -12.47 -12.06 2.40
CA PRO A 110 -11.98 -11.81 3.76
C PRO A 110 -12.03 -13.04 4.66
N ASN A 111 -12.68 -14.13 4.22
CA ASN A 111 -12.80 -15.38 4.93
C ASN A 111 -11.94 -16.50 4.32
N SER A 112 -10.85 -16.17 3.64
CA SER A 112 -9.97 -17.15 3.00
C SER A 112 -9.06 -17.94 3.97
N GLY A 113 -9.13 -17.67 5.28
CA GLY A 113 -8.38 -18.36 6.32
C GLY A 113 -8.84 -19.79 6.57
N ASN A 114 -7.91 -20.66 7.00
CA ASN A 114 -8.20 -22.04 7.35
C ASN A 114 -7.37 -22.46 8.56
N ILE A 115 -7.92 -23.36 9.37
CA ILE A 115 -7.21 -24.06 10.45
C ILE A 115 -7.41 -25.54 10.25
N ASN A 116 -6.32 -26.28 10.13
CA ASN A 116 -6.33 -27.74 10.04
C ASN A 116 -5.71 -28.30 11.33
N ILE A 117 -6.45 -29.14 12.05
CA ILE A 117 -5.96 -29.73 13.29
C ILE A 117 -5.79 -31.24 13.14
N THR A 118 -4.99 -31.78 14.06
CA THR A 118 -4.84 -33.20 14.25
C THR A 118 -4.99 -33.49 15.74
N VAL A 119 -5.88 -34.43 16.08
CA VAL A 119 -6.14 -34.87 17.44
C VAL A 119 -5.58 -36.24 17.65
N THR A 120 -4.95 -36.45 18.78
CA THR A 120 -4.39 -37.74 19.19
C THR A 120 -4.76 -38.08 20.64
N GLY A 121 -4.73 -39.33 21.02
CA GLY A 121 -5.05 -39.76 22.40
C GLY A 121 -6.55 -39.90 22.67
N GLY A 122 -6.95 -39.96 23.94
CA GLY A 122 -8.32 -40.21 24.33
C GLY A 122 -8.87 -41.55 23.83
N SER A 123 -10.19 -41.60 23.60
CA SER A 123 -10.89 -42.79 23.08
C SER A 123 -10.78 -42.93 21.53
N GLY A 124 -10.30 -41.91 20.80
CA GLY A 124 -10.17 -41.91 19.35
C GLY A 124 -11.42 -41.51 18.58
N VAL A 125 -12.51 -41.18 19.25
CA VAL A 125 -13.76 -40.61 18.64
C VAL A 125 -14.01 -39.28 19.33
N TYR A 126 -14.12 -38.19 18.54
CA TYR A 126 -14.13 -36.85 19.07
C TYR A 126 -15.32 -36.01 18.60
N ASP A 127 -15.81 -35.18 19.50
CA ASP A 127 -16.68 -34.06 19.25
C ASP A 127 -15.87 -32.76 19.40
N PHE A 128 -16.15 -31.79 18.50
CA PHE A 128 -15.44 -30.51 18.42
C PHE A 128 -16.39 -29.37 18.75
N LEU A 129 -15.88 -28.37 19.47
CA LEU A 129 -16.56 -27.11 19.68
C LEU A 129 -15.55 -25.96 19.61
N TRP A 130 -15.56 -25.23 18.53
CA TRP A 130 -14.73 -24.07 18.32
C TRP A 130 -15.29 -22.84 19.02
N SER A 131 -14.40 -21.87 19.32
CA SER A 131 -14.75 -20.57 19.92
C SER A 131 -15.75 -19.78 19.08
N ASN A 132 -15.82 -20.00 17.76
CA ASN A 132 -16.80 -19.41 16.85
C ASN A 132 -18.11 -20.20 16.74
N GLY A 133 -18.25 -21.30 17.48
CA GLY A 133 -19.45 -22.16 17.49
C GLY A 133 -19.45 -23.26 16.43
N ALA A 134 -18.42 -23.40 15.60
CA ALA A 134 -18.29 -24.52 14.67
C ALA A 134 -18.05 -25.84 15.41
N ILE A 135 -18.50 -26.95 14.81
CA ILE A 135 -18.43 -28.30 15.36
C ILE A 135 -17.69 -29.29 14.45
N THR A 136 -16.94 -28.76 13.48
CA THR A 136 -16.12 -29.56 12.56
C THR A 136 -14.72 -29.73 13.12
N GLU A 137 -13.99 -30.77 12.70
CA GLU A 137 -12.59 -30.95 13.07
C GLU A 137 -11.74 -29.76 12.64
N ASP A 138 -11.82 -29.43 11.36
CA ASP A 138 -11.13 -28.29 10.75
C ASP A 138 -12.05 -27.08 10.59
N LEU A 139 -11.45 -25.88 10.58
CA LEU A 139 -12.13 -24.66 10.17
C LEU A 139 -11.68 -24.24 8.77
N ASN A 140 -12.63 -24.03 7.89
CA ASN A 140 -12.40 -23.54 6.54
C ASN A 140 -13.20 -22.26 6.29
N ASN A 141 -12.69 -21.40 5.42
CA ASN A 141 -13.34 -20.16 5.03
C ASN A 141 -13.67 -19.28 6.25
N ILE A 142 -12.66 -19.02 7.08
CA ILE A 142 -12.76 -18.18 8.27
C ILE A 142 -12.05 -16.85 8.06
N GLY A 143 -12.57 -15.82 8.71
CA GLY A 143 -11.96 -14.49 8.74
C GLY A 143 -10.76 -14.42 9.69
N PRO A 144 -10.10 -13.25 9.74
CA PRO A 144 -9.05 -12.98 10.70
C PRO A 144 -9.59 -12.99 12.13
N GLY A 145 -8.80 -13.48 13.06
CA GLY A 145 -9.17 -13.56 14.46
C GLY A 145 -8.46 -14.68 15.20
N ASP A 146 -8.85 -14.83 16.47
CA ASP A 146 -8.32 -15.81 17.39
C ASP A 146 -9.33 -16.95 17.54
N TYR A 147 -8.87 -18.17 17.36
CA TYR A 147 -9.70 -19.37 17.42
C TYR A 147 -9.10 -20.38 18.38
N SER A 148 -9.96 -21.04 19.14
CA SER A 148 -9.59 -22.19 19.96
C SER A 148 -10.68 -23.26 19.84
N VAL A 149 -10.30 -24.52 20.05
CA VAL A 149 -11.23 -25.64 19.99
C VAL A 149 -11.22 -26.39 21.31
N THR A 150 -12.41 -26.77 21.77
CA THR A 150 -12.62 -27.76 22.81
C THR A 150 -12.91 -29.07 22.12
N VAL A 151 -12.12 -30.09 22.42
CA VAL A 151 -12.29 -31.47 21.94
C VAL A 151 -12.77 -32.31 23.10
N THR A 152 -13.85 -33.06 22.88
CA THR A 152 -14.41 -34.00 23.85
C THR A 152 -14.45 -35.38 23.20
N ASP A 153 -13.92 -36.40 23.86
CA ASP A 153 -14.00 -37.77 23.34
C ASP A 153 -15.28 -38.50 23.76
N SER A 154 -15.50 -39.71 23.25
CA SER A 154 -16.73 -40.47 23.54
C SER A 154 -16.84 -40.88 25.03
N GLU A 155 -15.79 -40.86 25.79
CA GLU A 155 -15.75 -41.15 27.23
C GLU A 155 -15.92 -39.91 28.09
N GLY A 156 -15.98 -38.72 27.45
CA GLY A 156 -16.17 -37.44 28.10
C GLY A 156 -14.87 -36.74 28.51
N CYS A 157 -13.72 -37.22 28.08
CA CYS A 157 -12.44 -36.55 28.31
C CYS A 157 -12.35 -35.31 27.47
N ILE A 158 -11.84 -34.19 28.03
CA ILE A 158 -11.85 -32.86 27.42
C ILE A 158 -10.41 -32.35 27.31
N ALA A 159 -10.09 -31.79 26.16
CA ALA A 159 -8.89 -30.96 25.96
C ALA A 159 -9.26 -29.68 25.27
N ILE A 160 -8.50 -28.60 25.53
CA ILE A 160 -8.65 -27.30 24.91
C ILE A 160 -7.34 -26.97 24.19
N SER A 161 -7.43 -26.55 22.93
CA SER A 161 -6.25 -26.17 22.19
C SER A 161 -5.63 -24.86 22.70
N GLU A 162 -4.39 -24.60 22.34
CA GLU A 162 -3.86 -23.24 22.32
C GLU A 162 -4.64 -22.39 21.30
N THR A 163 -4.41 -21.09 21.32
CA THR A 163 -5.06 -20.15 20.40
C THR A 163 -4.39 -20.19 19.03
N PHE A 164 -5.15 -20.43 18.00
CA PHE A 164 -4.76 -20.26 16.59
C PHE A 164 -5.08 -18.84 16.15
N ASN A 165 -4.09 -18.09 15.66
CA ASN A 165 -4.31 -16.76 15.11
C ASN A 165 -4.41 -16.84 13.59
N ILE A 166 -5.43 -16.22 13.02
CA ILE A 166 -5.57 -15.98 11.58
C ILE A 166 -5.36 -14.48 11.34
N PHE A 167 -4.33 -14.13 10.58
CA PHE A 167 -4.04 -12.74 10.26
C PHE A 167 -4.78 -12.30 9.01
N ARG A 168 -5.07 -10.99 8.97
CA ARG A 168 -5.51 -10.30 7.77
C ARG A 168 -4.34 -9.50 7.23
N GLN A 169 -4.22 -9.46 5.91
CA GLN A 169 -3.35 -8.52 5.23
C GLN A 169 -3.87 -7.09 5.44
N GLU A 170 -2.96 -6.13 5.67
CA GLU A 170 -3.31 -4.71 5.67
C GLU A 170 -3.78 -4.29 4.27
N ASP A 171 -4.78 -3.41 4.21
CA ASP A 171 -5.32 -2.92 2.95
C ASP A 171 -4.22 -2.25 2.12
N LEU A 172 -4.09 -2.65 0.85
CA LEU A 172 -3.16 -2.06 -0.10
C LEU A 172 -3.57 -0.62 -0.37
N THR A 173 -2.67 0.33 -0.16
CA THR A 173 -2.89 1.75 -0.40
C THR A 173 -1.76 2.37 -1.20
N VAL A 174 -2.08 3.41 -1.96
CA VAL A 174 -1.14 4.19 -2.75
C VAL A 174 -1.27 5.65 -2.39
N GLN A 175 -0.14 6.27 -2.05
CA GLN A 175 -0.02 7.71 -1.92
C GLN A 175 0.77 8.25 -3.10
N LEU A 176 0.29 9.35 -3.68
CA LEU A 176 0.90 10.03 -4.80
C LEU A 176 1.63 11.27 -4.30
N ASP A 177 2.88 11.43 -4.72
CA ASP A 177 3.68 12.64 -4.61
C ASP A 177 4.02 13.13 -6.01
N THR A 178 3.73 14.41 -6.29
CA THR A 178 3.89 15.00 -7.62
C THR A 178 4.75 16.25 -7.53
N GLU A 179 5.70 16.38 -8.45
CA GLU A 179 6.55 17.55 -8.60
C GLU A 179 6.56 18.00 -10.06
N ILE A 180 6.30 19.29 -10.28
CA ILE A 180 6.46 19.89 -11.60
C ILE A 180 7.92 20.24 -11.78
N VAL A 181 8.58 19.60 -12.74
CA VAL A 181 9.99 19.84 -13.09
C VAL A 181 10.02 20.56 -14.44
N PRO A 182 10.37 21.84 -14.47
CA PRO A 182 10.48 22.56 -15.72
C PRO A 182 11.67 22.04 -16.52
N PHE A 183 11.43 21.61 -17.74
CA PHE A 183 12.46 21.24 -18.70
C PHE A 183 12.40 22.21 -19.86
N CYS A 184 13.13 23.33 -19.75
CA CYS A 184 13.07 24.46 -20.69
C CYS A 184 13.75 24.20 -22.03
N GLU A 185 14.40 23.05 -22.22
CA GLU A 185 14.91 22.66 -23.54
C GLU A 185 13.75 22.15 -24.41
N ASN A 186 13.56 22.74 -25.58
CA ASN A 186 12.51 22.45 -26.54
C ASN A 186 11.07 22.76 -26.06
N ASN A 187 10.88 23.75 -25.21
CA ASN A 187 9.56 24.19 -24.72
C ASN A 187 8.73 23.06 -24.07
N LEU A 188 9.39 22.17 -23.33
CA LEU A 188 8.72 21.08 -22.64
C LEU A 188 8.67 21.35 -21.13
N VAL A 189 7.48 21.22 -20.56
CA VAL A 189 7.29 21.08 -19.12
C VAL A 189 7.02 19.62 -18.84
N THR A 190 7.57 19.10 -17.76
CA THR A 190 7.34 17.72 -17.33
C THR A 190 6.85 17.71 -15.90
N GLN A 191 6.05 16.71 -15.57
CA GLN A 191 5.67 16.43 -14.18
C GLN A 191 6.19 15.08 -13.76
N GLU A 192 6.96 15.09 -12.69
CA GLU A 192 7.41 13.88 -12.03
C GLU A 192 6.38 13.40 -11.02
N ASN A 193 6.03 12.13 -11.09
CA ASN A 193 5.04 11.50 -10.24
C ASN A 193 5.67 10.29 -9.57
N ARG A 194 5.65 10.30 -8.25
CA ARG A 194 6.13 9.20 -7.43
C ARG A 194 5.00 8.64 -6.59
N ILE A 195 4.92 7.33 -6.50
CA ILE A 195 3.98 6.67 -5.59
C ILE A 195 4.71 6.04 -4.41
N THR A 196 4.07 6.09 -3.26
CA THR A 196 4.44 5.31 -2.07
C THR A 196 3.35 4.27 -1.81
N ILE A 197 3.77 3.00 -1.77
CA ILE A 197 2.89 1.86 -1.56
C ILE A 197 2.94 1.46 -0.09
N SER A 198 1.78 1.28 0.54
CA SER A 198 1.66 0.82 1.92
C SER A 198 0.60 -0.27 2.02
N GLY A 199 0.77 -1.20 2.96
CA GLY A 199 -0.10 -2.36 3.08
C GLY A 199 0.12 -3.37 1.95
N GLY A 200 -0.76 -4.34 1.83
CA GLY A 200 -0.57 -5.44 0.90
C GLY A 200 0.66 -6.30 1.22
N LEU A 201 0.99 -7.23 0.35
CA LEU A 201 2.19 -8.07 0.47
C LEU A 201 3.00 -8.03 -0.84
N GLY A 202 4.25 -7.54 -0.76
CA GLY A 202 5.16 -7.51 -1.92
C GLY A 202 5.63 -8.91 -2.36
N PRO A 203 6.12 -9.06 -3.60
CA PRO A 203 6.44 -7.98 -4.52
C PRO A 203 5.21 -7.35 -5.18
N TYR A 204 5.29 -6.03 -5.44
CA TYR A 204 4.23 -5.30 -6.10
C TYR A 204 4.48 -5.19 -7.61
N THR A 205 3.40 -5.26 -8.39
CA THR A 205 3.40 -4.90 -9.81
C THR A 205 2.75 -3.54 -9.97
N VAL A 206 3.46 -2.58 -10.58
CA VAL A 206 2.99 -1.22 -10.83
C VAL A 206 2.82 -1.00 -12.32
N ASN A 207 1.62 -0.60 -12.75
CA ASN A 207 1.29 -0.33 -14.13
C ASN A 207 0.75 1.11 -14.26
N TRP A 208 1.44 1.93 -15.04
CA TRP A 208 1.02 3.27 -15.42
C TRP A 208 0.31 3.25 -16.77
N SER A 209 -0.75 4.04 -16.93
CA SER A 209 -1.50 4.12 -18.19
C SER A 209 -0.77 4.87 -19.30
N GLY A 210 0.33 5.58 -18.97
CA GLY A 210 1.13 6.36 -19.92
C GLY A 210 2.33 7.01 -19.23
N GLY A 211 2.99 7.93 -19.95
CA GLY A 211 4.20 8.58 -19.49
C GLY A 211 5.45 7.72 -19.71
N SER A 212 6.60 8.20 -19.25
CA SER A 212 7.86 7.45 -19.24
C SER A 212 8.12 6.89 -17.85
N VAL A 213 8.07 5.58 -17.72
CA VAL A 213 8.32 4.86 -16.45
C VAL A 213 9.81 4.57 -16.32
N SER A 214 10.38 4.81 -15.15
CA SER A 214 11.77 4.48 -14.87
C SER A 214 11.99 2.95 -14.92
N ILE A 215 13.01 2.50 -15.64
CA ILE A 215 13.37 1.08 -15.75
C ILE A 215 13.93 0.49 -14.44
N ASN A 216 14.42 1.35 -13.55
CA ASN A 216 15.02 0.96 -12.28
C ASN A 216 14.06 1.13 -11.09
N ASP A 217 13.00 1.91 -11.27
CA ASP A 217 12.02 2.24 -10.23
C ASP A 217 10.64 2.44 -10.86
N ASN A 218 9.83 1.38 -10.89
CA ASN A 218 8.50 1.41 -11.46
C ASN A 218 7.48 2.23 -10.63
N THR A 219 7.88 2.72 -9.46
CA THR A 219 7.07 3.65 -8.65
C THR A 219 7.17 5.08 -9.12
N PHE A 220 8.00 5.35 -10.14
CA PHE A 220 8.26 6.67 -10.68
C PHE A 220 7.87 6.77 -12.15
N MET A 221 7.13 7.83 -12.51
CA MET A 221 6.69 8.13 -13.87
C MET A 221 6.84 9.62 -14.18
N THR A 222 7.39 9.94 -15.35
CA THR A 222 7.44 11.29 -15.88
C THR A 222 6.38 11.47 -16.97
N ALA A 223 5.50 12.46 -16.80
CA ALA A 223 4.52 12.86 -17.79
C ALA A 223 5.05 14.04 -18.63
N TYR A 224 4.84 13.99 -19.95
CA TYR A 224 5.25 15.01 -20.93
C TYR A 224 4.07 15.69 -21.59
N GLN A 225 2.85 15.30 -21.29
CA GLN A 225 1.63 15.83 -21.89
C GLN A 225 0.55 15.96 -20.84
N ASN A 226 -0.30 16.97 -21.02
CA ASN A 226 -1.51 17.13 -20.24
C ASN A 226 -2.47 15.96 -20.46
N GLY A 227 -3.17 15.54 -19.44
CA GLY A 227 -4.14 14.47 -19.53
C GLY A 227 -4.39 13.74 -18.21
N LEU A 228 -5.32 12.81 -18.28
CA LEU A 228 -5.62 11.93 -17.16
C LEU A 228 -4.79 10.65 -17.29
N TYR A 229 -3.98 10.39 -16.29
CA TYR A 229 -3.19 9.17 -16.14
C TYR A 229 -3.74 8.35 -14.98
N ASN A 230 -3.52 7.06 -15.03
CA ASN A 230 -3.88 6.13 -13.97
C ASN A 230 -2.67 5.28 -13.59
N VAL A 231 -2.51 5.01 -12.32
CA VAL A 231 -1.57 3.99 -11.83
C VAL A 231 -2.35 2.89 -11.13
N LEU A 232 -2.09 1.66 -11.53
CA LEU A 232 -2.63 0.43 -10.94
C LEU A 232 -1.50 -0.32 -10.24
N VAL A 233 -1.66 -0.56 -8.95
CA VAL A 233 -0.75 -1.37 -8.14
C VAL A 233 -1.43 -2.67 -7.81
N THR A 234 -0.71 -3.78 -8.02
CA THR A 234 -1.17 -5.14 -7.70
C THR A 234 -0.13 -5.79 -6.81
N ASP A 235 -0.56 -6.38 -5.71
CA ASP A 235 0.31 -7.11 -4.78
C ASP A 235 0.50 -8.59 -5.18
N GLN A 236 1.26 -9.35 -4.36
CA GLN A 236 1.55 -10.77 -4.60
C GLN A 236 0.30 -11.65 -4.67
N TYR A 237 -0.76 -11.30 -3.94
CA TYR A 237 -2.02 -12.05 -3.88
C TYR A 237 -3.08 -11.55 -4.86
N GLY A 238 -2.74 -10.57 -5.70
CA GLY A 238 -3.64 -10.03 -6.71
C GLY A 238 -4.55 -8.91 -6.20
N CYS A 239 -4.33 -8.42 -4.98
CA CYS A 239 -5.02 -7.24 -4.47
C CYS A 239 -4.62 -6.02 -5.26
N GLN A 240 -5.60 -5.19 -5.62
CA GLN A 240 -5.38 -4.06 -6.51
C GLN A 240 -5.86 -2.76 -5.88
N VAL A 241 -5.11 -1.70 -6.10
CA VAL A 241 -5.49 -0.32 -5.84
C VAL A 241 -5.09 0.53 -7.01
N SER A 242 -5.92 1.49 -7.38
CA SER A 242 -5.59 2.45 -8.44
C SER A 242 -5.85 3.87 -7.98
N THR A 243 -5.08 4.80 -8.54
CA THR A 243 -5.33 6.24 -8.38
C THR A 243 -5.18 6.95 -9.70
N ASP A 244 -6.01 7.98 -9.91
CA ASP A 244 -5.98 8.83 -11.09
C ASP A 244 -5.15 10.07 -10.80
N ILE A 245 -4.44 10.53 -11.81
CA ILE A 245 -3.56 11.69 -11.76
C ILE A 245 -3.93 12.60 -12.92
N LEU A 246 -4.44 13.79 -12.60
CA LEU A 246 -4.62 14.82 -13.61
C LEU A 246 -3.30 15.57 -13.78
N ILE A 247 -2.75 15.53 -14.99
CA ILE A 247 -1.61 16.32 -15.39
C ILE A 247 -2.15 17.53 -16.16
N ASP A 248 -1.89 18.71 -15.65
CA ASP A 248 -2.35 19.96 -16.21
C ASP A 248 -1.29 21.04 -15.94
N PHE A 249 -0.35 21.17 -16.84
CA PHE A 249 0.67 22.21 -16.81
C PHE A 249 0.49 23.16 -18.00
N ASP A 250 0.87 24.40 -17.79
CA ASP A 250 0.78 25.46 -18.80
C ASP A 250 1.66 25.14 -20.02
N GLU A 251 1.14 25.38 -21.20
CA GLU A 251 1.94 25.30 -22.42
C GLU A 251 2.93 26.47 -22.48
N LEU A 252 4.21 26.16 -22.69
CA LEU A 252 5.20 27.15 -23.00
C LEU A 252 4.94 27.66 -24.42
N GLY A 253 4.91 28.98 -24.59
CA GLY A 253 4.71 29.60 -25.87
C GLY A 253 6.04 29.88 -26.60
N GLU A 254 5.92 30.49 -27.77
CA GLU A 254 7.05 31.00 -28.54
C GLU A 254 7.17 32.49 -28.36
N ALA A 255 8.41 33.01 -28.19
CA ALA A 255 8.67 34.42 -28.13
C ALA A 255 8.55 35.04 -29.54
N SER A 256 7.71 36.07 -29.66
CA SER A 256 7.48 36.77 -30.93
C SER A 256 7.13 38.20 -30.66
N PHE A 257 7.51 39.11 -31.57
CA PHE A 257 7.12 40.49 -31.52
C PHE A 257 7.02 41.13 -32.91
N ASP A 258 6.23 42.15 -32.96
CA ASP A 258 6.12 43.09 -34.11
C ASP A 258 6.60 44.47 -33.68
N TYR A 259 6.96 45.33 -34.66
CA TYR A 259 7.27 46.73 -34.43
C TYR A 259 6.71 47.61 -35.48
N ASP A 260 6.37 48.86 -35.10
CA ASP A 260 5.84 49.89 -36.01
C ASP A 260 6.64 51.18 -35.86
N SER A 261 6.93 51.81 -36.97
CA SER A 261 7.62 53.10 -37.07
C SER A 261 6.68 54.32 -36.97
N ASN A 262 5.47 54.13 -36.42
CA ASN A 262 4.46 55.20 -36.25
C ASN A 262 4.18 56.02 -37.50
N GLY A 263 4.18 55.39 -38.67
CA GLY A 263 3.54 55.92 -39.86
C GLY A 263 4.42 56.37 -41.03
N ASN A 264 5.69 55.94 -41.10
CA ASN A 264 6.53 56.31 -42.23
C ASN A 264 7.45 55.17 -42.71
N ILE A 265 6.86 54.18 -43.37
CA ILE A 265 7.57 52.98 -43.86
C ILE A 265 8.20 53.21 -45.26
N ASP A 266 7.76 54.20 -46.02
CA ASP A 266 8.19 54.36 -47.39
C ASP A 266 9.65 54.82 -47.57
N CYS A 267 10.29 55.33 -46.52
CA CYS A 267 11.67 55.83 -46.56
C CYS A 267 12.64 55.11 -45.57
N GLY A 268 12.20 54.04 -44.96
CA GLY A 268 12.97 53.34 -43.89
C GLY A 268 12.82 54.03 -42.51
N VAL A 269 13.29 53.34 -41.47
CA VAL A 269 13.29 53.88 -40.10
C VAL A 269 14.50 54.78 -39.92
N SER A 270 14.34 55.98 -39.32
CA SER A 270 15.40 56.92 -39.07
C SER A 270 15.56 57.27 -37.59
N ILE A 271 16.65 57.90 -37.21
CA ILE A 271 16.91 58.41 -35.86
C ILE A 271 15.83 59.35 -35.32
N TYR A 272 14.99 59.90 -36.19
CA TYR A 272 13.86 60.79 -35.80
C TYR A 272 12.56 60.04 -35.49
N ASN A 273 12.56 58.72 -35.74
CA ASN A 273 11.36 57.91 -35.49
C ASN A 273 11.40 57.28 -34.11
N GLU A 274 10.35 57.41 -33.33
CA GLU A 274 10.06 56.60 -32.19
C GLU A 274 9.41 55.28 -32.65
N LEU A 275 10.01 54.14 -32.35
CA LEU A 275 9.47 52.84 -32.68
C LEU A 275 8.64 52.31 -31.53
N SER A 276 7.49 51.71 -31.85
CA SER A 276 6.69 50.97 -30.91
C SER A 276 6.89 49.47 -31.13
N PHE A 277 7.20 48.75 -30.09
CA PHE A 277 7.39 47.29 -30.09
C PHE A 277 6.22 46.65 -29.37
N PHE A 278 5.65 45.63 -29.96
CA PHE A 278 4.47 44.93 -29.46
C PHE A 278 4.82 43.46 -29.25
N ASN A 279 4.69 42.99 -28.03
CA ASN A 279 4.79 41.57 -27.73
C ASN A 279 3.63 40.81 -28.39
N THR A 280 3.96 39.79 -29.21
CA THR A 280 3.01 38.90 -29.88
C THR A 280 3.27 37.44 -29.51
N SER A 281 4.05 37.22 -28.44
CA SER A 281 4.37 35.89 -27.93
C SER A 281 3.12 35.12 -27.57
N SER A 282 3.14 33.81 -27.81
CA SER A 282 2.09 32.87 -27.40
C SER A 282 2.35 32.31 -26.00
N GLY A 283 1.35 31.61 -25.42
CA GLY A 283 1.43 30.96 -24.12
C GLY A 283 1.30 31.90 -22.91
N ASP A 284 1.35 31.34 -21.72
CA ASP A 284 1.22 32.07 -20.45
C ASP A 284 2.59 32.53 -19.95
N TYR A 285 2.94 33.78 -20.23
CA TYR A 285 4.20 34.40 -19.80
C TYR A 285 4.01 35.29 -18.58
N THR A 286 5.06 35.48 -17.83
CA THR A 286 5.08 36.29 -16.60
C THR A 286 5.72 37.66 -16.81
N ASN A 287 6.68 37.76 -17.75
CA ASN A 287 7.43 38.98 -17.98
C ASN A 287 7.96 39.02 -19.41
N VAL A 288 8.09 40.27 -19.95
CA VAL A 288 8.71 40.54 -21.24
C VAL A 288 9.77 41.61 -21.04
N ILE A 289 10.98 41.35 -21.48
CA ILE A 289 12.15 42.21 -21.33
C ILE A 289 12.72 42.52 -22.71
N TRP A 290 13.07 43.78 -22.94
CA TRP A 290 13.57 44.31 -24.21
C TRP A 290 14.98 44.85 -24.05
N ASP A 291 15.86 44.44 -24.97
CA ASP A 291 17.17 45.03 -25.23
C ASP A 291 17.19 45.55 -26.68
N PHE A 292 17.37 46.83 -26.89
CA PHE A 292 17.35 47.44 -28.22
C PHE A 292 18.70 47.38 -28.95
N GLY A 293 19.73 46.83 -28.35
CA GLY A 293 21.04 46.58 -28.94
C GLY A 293 21.91 47.85 -29.12
N ASP A 294 21.46 48.99 -28.60
CA ASP A 294 22.20 50.28 -28.68
C ASP A 294 22.89 50.68 -27.38
N GLY A 295 22.84 49.79 -26.36
CA GLY A 295 23.44 50.00 -25.02
C GLY A 295 22.55 50.81 -24.09
N SER A 296 21.30 51.08 -24.44
CA SER A 296 20.26 51.65 -23.56
C SER A 296 19.89 50.65 -22.45
N ALA A 297 19.19 51.14 -21.43
CA ALA A 297 18.76 50.27 -20.33
C ALA A 297 17.66 49.32 -20.83
N LEU A 298 17.60 48.09 -20.26
CA LEU A 298 16.53 47.15 -20.51
C LEU A 298 15.16 47.75 -20.10
N VAL A 299 14.13 47.45 -20.88
CA VAL A 299 12.76 47.91 -20.64
C VAL A 299 11.85 46.68 -20.54
N THR A 300 10.82 46.74 -19.70
CA THR A 300 9.85 45.67 -19.54
C THR A 300 8.44 46.08 -19.90
N GLY A 301 7.67 45.17 -20.48
CA GLY A 301 6.25 45.38 -20.81
C GLY A 301 5.85 44.80 -22.17
N ASP A 302 4.55 44.64 -22.35
CA ASP A 302 3.99 44.11 -23.61
C ASP A 302 4.06 45.11 -24.78
N VAL A 303 4.03 46.39 -24.47
CA VAL A 303 4.18 47.45 -25.43
C VAL A 303 5.20 48.44 -24.89
N VAL A 304 6.24 48.65 -25.66
CA VAL A 304 7.34 49.57 -25.29
C VAL A 304 7.67 50.46 -26.48
N THR A 305 8.22 51.65 -26.21
CA THR A 305 8.71 52.53 -27.26
C THR A 305 10.17 52.80 -27.11
N HIS A 306 10.88 52.96 -28.23
CA HIS A 306 12.30 53.28 -28.24
C HIS A 306 12.67 54.18 -29.42
N GLN A 307 13.60 55.13 -29.19
CA GLN A 307 14.17 55.99 -30.21
C GLN A 307 15.68 55.83 -30.24
N TYR A 308 16.21 55.43 -31.41
CA TYR A 308 17.64 55.34 -31.63
C TYR A 308 18.27 56.68 -31.84
N LEU A 309 19.42 56.94 -31.21
CA LEU A 309 20.16 58.21 -31.32
C LEU A 309 21.20 58.19 -32.42
N ASN A 310 21.57 57.02 -32.93
CA ASN A 310 22.55 56.84 -33.99
C ASN A 310 21.98 55.97 -35.10
N SER A 311 22.45 56.19 -36.33
CA SER A 311 22.17 55.27 -37.45
C SER A 311 23.03 54.03 -37.38
N GLY A 312 22.56 52.92 -37.89
CA GLY A 312 23.24 51.63 -37.91
C GLY A 312 22.29 50.44 -37.84
N ALA A 313 22.83 49.25 -37.86
CA ALA A 313 22.07 48.02 -37.64
C ALA A 313 22.10 47.68 -36.15
N PHE A 314 20.89 47.50 -35.57
CA PHE A 314 20.71 47.16 -34.17
C PHE A 314 19.95 45.85 -34.05
N THR A 315 20.43 44.95 -33.17
CA THR A 315 19.73 43.72 -32.88
C THR A 315 18.84 43.94 -31.67
N VAL A 316 17.52 44.00 -31.92
CA VAL A 316 16.51 44.04 -30.87
C VAL A 316 16.34 42.62 -30.32
N THR A 317 16.46 42.45 -29.04
CA THR A 317 16.26 41.18 -28.34
C THR A 317 15.07 41.29 -27.42
N GLN A 318 14.07 40.46 -27.67
CA GLN A 318 12.96 40.23 -26.75
C GLN A 318 13.25 38.97 -25.94
N THR A 319 13.19 39.08 -24.63
CA THR A 319 13.28 37.95 -23.70
C THR A 319 11.94 37.77 -23.00
N VAL A 320 11.30 36.62 -23.16
CA VAL A 320 10.00 36.31 -22.58
C VAL A 320 10.19 35.27 -21.50
N GLU A 321 9.79 35.59 -20.28
CA GLU A 321 9.83 34.69 -19.12
C GLU A 321 8.46 34.05 -18.95
N TYR A 322 8.43 32.71 -18.98
CA TYR A 322 7.23 31.89 -18.79
C TYR A 322 7.14 31.38 -17.37
N ASN A 323 5.98 30.81 -17.03
CA ASN A 323 5.81 30.04 -15.81
C ASN A 323 6.92 28.98 -15.70
N TYR A 324 7.20 28.55 -14.48
CA TYR A 324 8.27 27.58 -14.16
C TYR A 324 9.71 28.03 -14.46
N GLY A 325 9.94 29.33 -14.74
CA GLY A 325 11.28 29.90 -14.95
C GLY A 325 11.89 29.63 -16.32
N CYS A 326 11.11 29.14 -17.27
CA CYS A 326 11.54 29.00 -18.64
C CYS A 326 11.65 30.37 -19.35
N VAL A 327 12.62 30.51 -20.24
CA VAL A 327 12.92 31.75 -20.94
C VAL A 327 13.07 31.46 -22.43
N GLU A 328 12.33 32.21 -23.26
CA GLU A 328 12.46 32.24 -24.72
C GLU A 328 12.99 33.58 -25.20
N VAL A 329 13.78 33.54 -26.23
CA VAL A 329 14.42 34.74 -26.79
C VAL A 329 14.14 34.84 -28.27
N ASN A 330 13.61 36.01 -28.70
CA ASN A 330 13.46 36.35 -30.12
C ASN A 330 14.33 37.54 -30.45
N THR A 331 14.96 37.54 -31.61
CA THR A 331 15.85 38.60 -32.05
C THR A 331 15.51 39.04 -33.46
N VAL A 332 15.45 40.38 -33.69
CA VAL A 332 15.24 40.96 -34.99
C VAL A 332 16.29 42.05 -35.22
N GLU A 333 16.93 42.05 -36.39
CA GLU A 333 17.83 43.11 -36.79
C GLU A 333 17.06 44.23 -37.46
N ILE A 334 17.23 45.47 -36.98
CA ILE A 334 16.57 46.66 -37.48
C ILE A 334 17.64 47.62 -37.96
N GLU A 335 17.49 48.15 -39.22
CA GLU A 335 18.37 49.14 -39.79
C GLU A 335 17.80 50.54 -39.55
N ILE A 336 18.58 51.40 -38.88
CA ILE A 336 18.23 52.78 -38.59
C ILE A 336 19.07 53.69 -39.49
N THR A 337 18.40 54.55 -40.22
CA THR A 337 19.05 55.51 -41.11
C THR A 337 19.19 56.89 -40.45
N ASP A 338 20.07 57.76 -40.97
CA ASP A 338 20.26 59.14 -40.50
C ASP A 338 19.02 60.02 -40.73
N GLY A 339 18.10 59.58 -41.54
CA GLY A 339 16.91 60.34 -41.91
C GLY A 339 17.23 61.53 -42.82
N TYR A 340 16.21 62.23 -43.24
CA TYR A 340 16.30 63.41 -44.05
C TYR A 340 15.64 64.56 -43.33
N ASP A 341 16.39 65.67 -43.12
CA ASP A 341 15.79 66.91 -42.64
C ASP A 341 15.39 67.74 -43.82
N ILE A 342 14.11 68.08 -43.96
CA ILE A 342 13.63 68.96 -45.03
C ILE A 342 13.56 70.34 -44.46
N VAL A 343 14.52 71.17 -44.81
CA VAL A 343 14.52 72.53 -44.40
C VAL A 343 13.73 73.35 -45.47
N LEU A 344 12.64 73.96 -45.09
CA LEU A 344 11.90 74.86 -45.88
C LEU A 344 12.46 76.28 -45.71
N PRO A 345 12.76 77.01 -46.76
CA PRO A 345 13.25 78.36 -46.62
C PRO A 345 12.16 79.26 -45.99
N ASN A 346 12.59 80.11 -44.99
CA ASN A 346 11.68 81.00 -44.25
C ASN A 346 11.16 82.21 -45.11
N ALA A 347 11.62 82.37 -46.31
CA ALA A 347 11.22 83.45 -47.16
C ALA A 347 10.78 82.96 -48.55
N PHE A 348 9.55 83.20 -48.85
CA PHE A 348 8.89 82.89 -50.11
C PHE A 348 8.10 84.08 -50.52
N SER A 349 8.30 84.56 -51.71
CA SER A 349 7.56 85.76 -52.25
C SER A 349 7.11 85.48 -53.68
N PRO A 350 5.88 84.89 -53.83
CA PRO A 350 5.34 84.60 -55.16
C PRO A 350 4.93 85.89 -55.86
N ASN A 351 5.83 86.66 -56.45
CA ASN A 351 5.58 87.86 -57.14
C ASN A 351 5.78 87.72 -58.64
N GLY A 352 6.15 86.53 -59.16
CA GLY A 352 6.30 86.25 -60.59
C GLY A 352 7.60 86.77 -61.19
N ASP A 353 8.60 87.19 -60.40
CA ASP A 353 9.89 87.70 -60.87
C ASP A 353 10.92 86.56 -61.14
N GLY A 354 10.54 85.34 -60.97
CA GLY A 354 11.38 84.18 -61.16
C GLY A 354 12.38 83.89 -59.98
N MET A 355 12.34 84.68 -58.91
CA MET A 355 13.17 84.48 -57.71
C MET A 355 12.23 84.13 -56.50
N ASN A 356 12.41 82.99 -55.91
CA ASN A 356 11.68 82.50 -54.76
C ASN A 356 10.13 82.38 -55.00
N ASP A 357 9.71 82.20 -56.25
CA ASP A 357 8.31 82.03 -56.64
C ASP A 357 7.79 80.59 -56.32
N THR A 358 8.67 79.66 -56.06
CA THR A 358 8.33 78.25 -55.70
C THR A 358 9.10 77.80 -54.49
N ILE A 359 8.43 77.18 -53.53
CA ILE A 359 9.07 76.49 -52.42
C ILE A 359 9.62 75.18 -52.96
N ARG A 360 10.91 74.98 -52.87
CA ARG A 360 11.54 73.69 -53.11
C ARG A 360 12.19 73.24 -51.82
N PRO A 361 11.89 72.04 -51.34
CA PRO A 361 12.58 71.49 -50.20
C PRO A 361 14.06 71.33 -50.56
N VAL A 362 14.96 71.78 -49.67
CA VAL A 362 16.40 71.51 -49.74
C VAL A 362 16.69 70.31 -48.86
N TYR A 363 17.11 69.22 -49.47
CA TYR A 363 17.58 68.07 -48.73
C TYR A 363 18.90 68.47 -48.13
N ALA A 364 18.95 68.57 -46.80
CA ALA A 364 20.22 68.55 -46.05
C ALA A 364 20.75 67.13 -45.97
N LEU A 365 21.57 66.76 -46.97
CA LEU A 365 22.39 65.56 -46.78
C LEU A 365 23.29 65.84 -45.57
N SER A 366 23.27 65.02 -44.60
CA SER A 366 24.25 65.03 -43.51
C SER A 366 25.66 65.11 -44.12
N LEU A 367 26.33 66.26 -43.91
CA LEU A 367 27.67 66.53 -44.41
C LEU A 367 28.73 65.74 -43.64
N ILE A 368 28.79 64.44 -43.85
CA ILE A 368 29.89 63.61 -43.37
C ILE A 368 30.72 63.03 -44.52
N HIS A 369 30.67 63.64 -45.73
CA HIS A 369 31.69 63.28 -46.75
C HIS A 369 31.97 64.46 -47.65
N ILE A 370 32.84 65.33 -47.16
CA ILE A 370 33.77 66.06 -48.04
C ILE A 370 35.19 65.81 -47.55
#